data_0bef6b4bb88714acb29adaaca47bb3cc
#
_entry.id   0bef6b4bb88714acb29adaaca47bb3cc
#
_cell.length_a   1.000
_cell.length_b   1.000
_cell.length_c   1.000
_cell.angle_alpha   90.00
_cell.angle_beta   90.00
_cell.angle_gamma   90.00
#
_symmetry.space_group_name_H-M   'P 1'
#
loop_
_entity.id
_entity.type
_entity.pdbx_description
1 polymer ?
#
loop_
_entity_poly.entity_id
_entity_poly.type
_entity_poly.pdbx_seq_one_letter_code
_entity_poly.pdbx_strand_id
1 'polypeptide(L)'
;MASIAGRENQPAEVVFKNVQVLKGITAAQLVQTMDKSYGEALSWNCTNCHRLAPQGNFASDTSTDKKRARFMQQMTNDLNLVELPKLYPKDTPKVTCATCHRGYNEPPPGDYLAPERGKPGAPPSKNGH
;
A
#
# COMPACT_ATOMS: atom_id res chain seq x y z
N MET A 1 7.94 16.64 -4.99
CA MET A 1 8.97 15.60 -5.23
C MET A 1 10.14 16.09 -6.06
N ALA A 2 10.59 17.29 -5.76
CA ALA A 2 11.73 17.87 -6.45
C ALA A 2 13.00 17.02 -6.33
N SER A 3 13.11 16.22 -5.27
CA SER A 3 14.30 15.43 -4.99
C SER A 3 14.61 14.34 -6.01
N ILE A 4 13.66 14.00 -6.89
CA ILE A 4 13.89 12.99 -7.92
C ILE A 4 14.02 13.60 -9.32
N ALA A 5 14.02 14.91 -9.44
CA ALA A 5 14.13 15.57 -10.74
C ALA A 5 15.41 15.12 -11.46
N GLY A 6 15.25 14.63 -12.68
CA GLY A 6 16.36 14.09 -13.48
C GLY A 6 16.76 12.65 -13.11
N ARG A 7 16.12 12.04 -12.12
CA ARG A 7 16.44 10.69 -11.66
C ARG A 7 15.23 9.76 -11.65
N GLU A 8 14.18 10.17 -12.33
CA GLU A 8 12.88 9.49 -12.29
C GLU A 8 12.96 8.05 -12.81
N ASN A 9 13.84 7.81 -13.77
CA ASN A 9 13.99 6.50 -14.39
C ASN A 9 15.09 5.64 -13.76
N GLN A 10 15.76 6.15 -12.72
CA GLN A 10 16.75 5.35 -12.01
C GLN A 10 16.05 4.38 -11.05
N PRO A 11 16.70 3.25 -10.72
CA PRO A 11 16.12 2.31 -9.76
C PRO A 11 15.80 2.99 -8.44
N ALA A 12 14.65 2.64 -7.89
CA ALA A 12 14.18 3.27 -6.64
C ALA A 12 15.19 3.11 -5.51
N GLU A 13 15.80 1.94 -5.40
CA GLU A 13 16.78 1.65 -4.34
C GLU A 13 18.08 2.44 -4.49
N VAL A 14 18.33 3.01 -5.67
CA VAL A 14 19.48 3.89 -5.89
C VAL A 14 19.15 5.33 -5.49
N VAL A 15 17.92 5.75 -5.77
CA VAL A 15 17.49 7.13 -5.53
C VAL A 15 17.09 7.36 -4.07
N PHE A 16 16.40 6.40 -3.49
CA PHE A 16 15.87 6.52 -2.13
C PHE A 16 16.59 5.59 -1.18
N LYS A 17 16.70 6.04 0.06
CA LYS A 17 17.24 5.21 1.13
C LYS A 17 16.14 4.33 1.71
N ASN A 18 16.53 3.16 2.20
CA ASN A 18 15.66 2.26 2.94
C ASN A 18 14.50 1.66 2.11
N VAL A 19 14.74 1.45 0.82
CA VAL A 19 13.80 0.71 -0.02
C VAL A 19 14.01 -0.78 0.24
N GLN A 20 12.95 -1.48 0.65
CA GLN A 20 13.06 -2.91 1.02
C GLN A 20 12.21 -3.80 0.12
N VAL A 21 10.92 -3.54 0.00
CA VAL A 21 10.01 -4.42 -0.75
C VAL A 21 9.66 -3.89 -2.14
N LEU A 22 10.02 -2.64 -2.43
CA LEU A 22 9.73 -2.00 -3.72
C LEU A 22 10.99 -1.84 -4.57
N LYS A 23 11.87 -2.83 -4.52
CA LYS A 23 13.07 -2.85 -5.36
C LYS A 23 12.70 -3.28 -6.78
N GLY A 24 13.53 -2.88 -7.73
CA GLY A 24 13.36 -3.26 -9.12
C GLY A 24 12.41 -2.38 -9.92
N ILE A 25 11.86 -1.36 -9.30
CA ILE A 25 11.04 -0.34 -9.99
C ILE A 25 11.80 0.98 -10.02
N THR A 26 11.37 1.89 -10.89
CA THR A 26 11.99 3.21 -10.97
C THR A 26 11.57 4.10 -9.82
N ALA A 27 12.33 5.18 -9.60
CA ALA A 27 12.00 6.17 -8.59
C ALA A 27 10.60 6.76 -8.81
N ALA A 28 10.25 7.06 -10.06
CA ALA A 28 8.92 7.57 -10.38
C ALA A 28 7.83 6.56 -10.07
N GLN A 29 8.06 5.29 -10.40
CA GLN A 29 7.11 4.22 -10.11
C GLN A 29 6.91 4.04 -8.61
N LEU A 30 7.97 4.18 -7.81
CA LEU A 30 7.86 4.08 -6.37
C LEU A 30 6.97 5.19 -5.80
N VAL A 31 7.19 6.43 -6.22
CA VAL A 31 6.36 7.56 -5.77
C VAL A 31 4.91 7.36 -6.20
N GLN A 32 4.70 6.91 -7.43
CA GLN A 32 3.36 6.64 -7.93
C GLN A 32 2.67 5.52 -7.14
N THR A 33 3.41 4.48 -6.79
CA THR A 33 2.89 3.39 -5.96
C THR A 33 2.42 3.91 -4.60
N MET A 34 3.21 4.75 -3.97
CA MET A 34 2.85 5.32 -2.67
C MET A 34 1.64 6.24 -2.76
N ASP A 35 1.58 7.07 -3.78
CA ASP A 35 0.47 8.02 -3.94
C ASP A 35 -0.81 7.33 -4.44
N LYS A 36 -0.71 6.59 -5.53
CA LYS A 36 -1.88 6.02 -6.19
C LYS A 36 -2.31 4.69 -5.59
N SER A 37 -1.37 3.76 -5.42
CA SER A 37 -1.75 2.45 -4.91
C SER A 37 -2.03 2.46 -3.43
N TYR A 38 -1.12 3.00 -2.64
CA TYR A 38 -1.28 3.03 -1.18
C TYR A 38 -2.21 4.14 -0.74
N GLY A 39 -1.94 5.35 -1.19
CA GLY A 39 -2.70 6.53 -0.76
C GLY A 39 -4.17 6.43 -1.12
N GLU A 40 -4.47 6.14 -2.36
CA GLU A 40 -5.87 6.06 -2.81
C GLU A 40 -6.60 4.87 -2.21
N ALA A 41 -5.92 3.72 -2.09
CA ALA A 41 -6.55 2.53 -1.51
C ALA A 41 -6.98 2.75 -0.06
N LEU A 42 -6.23 3.56 0.69
CA LEU A 42 -6.47 3.81 2.10
C LEU A 42 -7.15 5.17 2.36
N SER A 43 -7.27 6.00 1.35
CA SER A 43 -7.64 7.43 1.47
C SER A 43 -6.68 8.16 2.41
N TRP A 44 -5.41 7.87 2.29
CA TRP A 44 -4.33 8.46 3.08
C TRP A 44 -3.42 9.28 2.19
N ASN A 45 -2.64 10.15 2.82
CA ASN A 45 -1.60 10.93 2.15
C ASN A 45 -0.22 10.54 2.68
N CYS A 46 0.81 11.21 2.17
CA CYS A 46 2.20 10.89 2.51
C CYS A 46 2.46 10.90 4.02
N THR A 47 1.88 11.85 4.74
CA THR A 47 2.17 12.02 6.16
C THR A 47 1.54 10.98 7.06
N ASN A 48 0.57 10.22 6.57
CA ASN A 48 0.00 9.14 7.37
C ASN A 48 1.01 8.04 7.65
N CYS A 49 1.84 7.70 6.66
CA CYS A 49 2.88 6.68 6.82
C CYS A 49 4.25 7.31 7.08
N HIS A 50 4.56 8.40 6.39
CA HIS A 50 5.82 9.12 6.55
C HIS A 50 5.60 10.29 7.50
N ARG A 51 5.77 10.04 8.77
CA ARG A 51 5.61 11.10 9.75
C ARG A 51 6.76 12.09 9.62
N LEU A 52 6.42 13.27 9.15
CA LEU A 52 7.38 14.26 8.71
C LEU A 52 7.87 15.14 9.84
N ALA A 53 8.32 14.58 10.89
CA ALA A 53 8.89 15.42 11.94
C ALA A 53 10.30 14.93 12.23
N PRO A 54 11.25 15.84 12.18
CA PRO A 54 11.28 17.09 11.44
C PRO A 54 11.77 16.90 10.00
N GLN A 55 11.47 17.85 9.14
CA GLN A 55 11.99 17.93 7.77
C GLN A 55 11.80 16.71 6.88
N GLY A 56 10.68 16.01 7.04
CA GLY A 56 10.30 15.02 6.05
C GLY A 56 11.27 13.88 5.85
N ASN A 57 11.72 13.26 6.92
CA ASN A 57 12.59 12.09 6.81
C ASN A 57 11.81 10.88 6.33
N PHE A 58 11.64 10.76 5.02
CA PHE A 58 10.89 9.68 4.39
C PHE A 58 11.55 8.32 4.57
N ALA A 59 12.83 8.26 4.85
CA ALA A 59 13.55 6.99 5.06
C ALA A 59 13.36 6.42 6.47
N SER A 60 12.85 7.20 7.40
CA SER A 60 12.70 6.77 8.79
C SER A 60 11.67 5.64 8.94
N ASP A 61 11.97 4.68 9.78
CA ASP A 61 11.08 3.57 10.14
C ASP A 61 10.41 3.75 11.50
N THR A 62 10.33 4.98 11.99
CA THR A 62 9.64 5.23 13.27
C THR A 62 8.14 5.00 13.20
N SER A 63 7.56 5.10 12.02
CA SER A 63 6.12 4.84 11.83
C SER A 63 5.86 3.34 11.71
N THR A 64 4.96 2.82 12.54
CA THR A 64 4.52 1.43 12.42
C THR A 64 3.71 1.19 11.16
N ASP A 65 3.06 2.21 10.63
CA ASP A 65 2.28 2.08 9.40
C ASP A 65 3.15 1.79 8.20
N LYS A 66 4.38 2.31 8.19
CA LYS A 66 5.36 1.98 7.16
C LYS A 66 5.71 0.50 7.17
N LYS A 67 5.89 -0.07 8.36
CA LYS A 67 6.18 -1.50 8.51
C LYS A 67 4.99 -2.34 8.08
N ARG A 68 3.79 -1.91 8.45
CA ARG A 68 2.56 -2.57 8.01
C ARG A 68 2.41 -2.54 6.50
N ALA A 69 2.72 -1.41 5.87
CA ALA A 69 2.65 -1.29 4.43
C ALA A 69 3.59 -2.28 3.73
N ARG A 70 4.81 -2.46 4.25
CA ARG A 70 5.74 -3.45 3.70
C ARG A 70 5.20 -4.87 3.83
N PHE A 71 4.64 -5.20 4.98
CA PHE A 71 4.03 -6.51 5.20
C PHE A 71 2.85 -6.73 4.25
N MET A 72 1.98 -5.73 4.11
CA MET A 72 0.83 -5.80 3.23
C MET A 72 1.26 -5.93 1.77
N GLN A 73 2.34 -5.25 1.38
CA GLN A 73 2.86 -5.38 0.02
C GLN A 73 3.35 -6.81 -0.25
N GLN A 74 4.07 -7.40 0.70
CA GLN A 74 4.52 -8.77 0.57
C GLN A 74 3.35 -9.74 0.49
N MET A 75 2.34 -9.56 1.33
CA MET A 75 1.13 -10.38 1.30
C MET A 75 0.43 -10.27 -0.06
N THR A 76 0.30 -9.07 -0.59
CA THR A 76 -0.30 -8.85 -1.90
C THR A 76 0.50 -9.52 -3.00
N ASN A 77 1.83 -9.42 -2.93
CA ASN A 77 2.71 -10.10 -3.88
C ASN A 77 2.54 -11.62 -3.81
N ASP A 78 2.47 -12.19 -2.61
CA ASP A 78 2.29 -13.62 -2.43
C ASP A 78 0.94 -14.09 -3.00
N LEU A 79 -0.12 -13.33 -2.77
CA LEU A 79 -1.42 -13.64 -3.34
C LEU A 79 -1.34 -13.68 -4.87
N ASN A 80 -0.74 -12.66 -5.46
CA ASN A 80 -0.71 -12.53 -6.92
C ASN A 80 0.26 -13.50 -7.60
N LEU A 81 1.38 -13.82 -6.96
CA LEU A 81 2.46 -14.58 -7.57
C LEU A 81 2.46 -16.05 -7.16
N VAL A 82 1.90 -16.39 -6.02
CA VAL A 82 1.96 -17.75 -5.48
C VAL A 82 0.57 -18.36 -5.34
N GLU A 83 -0.32 -17.71 -4.60
CA GLU A 83 -1.58 -18.35 -4.20
C GLU A 83 -2.61 -18.35 -5.32
N LEU A 84 -2.89 -17.21 -5.92
CA LEU A 84 -3.89 -17.14 -6.97
C LEU A 84 -3.53 -17.96 -8.22
N PRO A 85 -2.26 -18.03 -8.66
CA PRO A 85 -1.92 -18.88 -9.78
C PRO A 85 -2.18 -20.36 -9.57
N LYS A 86 -2.24 -20.82 -8.33
CA LYS A 86 -2.60 -22.21 -8.04
C LYS A 86 -4.05 -22.50 -8.42
N LEU A 87 -4.93 -21.52 -8.23
CA LEU A 87 -6.35 -21.64 -8.56
C LEU A 87 -6.63 -21.30 -10.03
N TYR A 88 -5.91 -20.35 -10.56
CA TYR A 88 -6.15 -19.80 -11.91
C TYR A 88 -4.85 -19.78 -12.70
N PRO A 89 -4.36 -20.95 -13.14
CA PRO A 89 -3.02 -21.00 -13.75
C PRO A 89 -2.89 -20.26 -15.08
N LYS A 90 -3.96 -20.04 -15.80
CA LYS A 90 -3.92 -19.37 -17.11
C LYS A 90 -4.28 -17.89 -17.02
N ASP A 91 -5.37 -17.60 -16.36
CA ASP A 91 -5.92 -16.25 -16.29
C ASP A 91 -5.95 -15.79 -14.84
N THR A 92 -4.79 -15.73 -14.23
CA THR A 92 -4.68 -15.35 -12.82
C THR A 92 -5.19 -13.93 -12.61
N PRO A 93 -6.27 -13.75 -11.85
CA PRO A 93 -6.70 -12.40 -11.48
C PRO A 93 -5.66 -11.77 -10.57
N LYS A 94 -5.62 -10.44 -10.55
CA LYS A 94 -4.72 -9.72 -9.66
C LYS A 94 -5.51 -8.97 -8.62
N VAL A 95 -5.04 -9.07 -7.39
CA VAL A 95 -5.55 -8.24 -6.30
C VAL A 95 -4.61 -7.06 -6.09
N THR A 96 -5.17 -5.96 -5.66
CA THR A 96 -4.44 -4.74 -5.34
C THR A 96 -4.80 -4.32 -3.92
N CYS A 97 -4.13 -3.30 -3.43
CA CYS A 97 -4.48 -2.74 -2.13
C CYS A 97 -5.95 -2.34 -2.07
N ALA A 98 -6.44 -1.73 -3.14
CA ALA A 98 -7.83 -1.28 -3.22
C ALA A 98 -8.84 -2.44 -3.25
N THR A 99 -8.43 -3.62 -3.69
CA THR A 99 -9.31 -4.79 -3.71
C THR A 99 -9.90 -5.07 -2.32
N CYS A 100 -9.08 -4.94 -1.29
CA CYS A 100 -9.49 -5.17 0.09
C CYS A 100 -9.86 -3.88 0.82
N HIS A 101 -9.04 -2.84 0.66
CA HIS A 101 -9.22 -1.59 1.43
C HIS A 101 -10.33 -0.69 0.89
N ARG A 102 -10.47 -0.58 -0.40
CA ARG A 102 -11.57 0.17 -1.05
C ARG A 102 -11.74 1.60 -0.53
N GLY A 103 -10.63 2.27 -0.26
CA GLY A 103 -10.63 3.64 0.24
C GLY A 103 -10.71 3.78 1.76
N TYR A 104 -10.60 2.67 2.49
CA TYR A 104 -10.62 2.68 3.96
C TYR A 104 -9.27 2.24 4.50
N ASN A 105 -8.86 2.82 5.61
CA ASN A 105 -7.61 2.43 6.25
C ASN A 105 -7.63 0.99 6.78
N GLU A 106 -8.82 0.48 7.07
CA GLU A 106 -9.03 -0.94 7.36
C GLU A 106 -10.02 -1.50 6.36
N PRO A 107 -9.81 -2.72 5.87
CA PRO A 107 -10.77 -3.32 4.96
C PRO A 107 -12.14 -3.41 5.60
N PRO A 108 -13.20 -2.93 4.94
CA PRO A 108 -14.53 -3.06 5.51
C PRO A 108 -14.94 -4.53 5.59
N PRO A 109 -15.70 -4.92 6.62
CA PRO A 109 -16.14 -6.30 6.76
C PRO A 109 -17.11 -6.68 5.65
N GLY A 110 -17.04 -7.92 5.23
CA GLY A 110 -18.02 -8.47 4.30
C GLY A 110 -19.28 -8.83 5.04
N ASP A 111 -20.41 -8.45 4.49
CA ASP A 111 -21.70 -8.68 5.13
C ASP A 111 -22.01 -10.17 5.27
N TYR A 112 -21.58 -10.95 4.30
CA TYR A 112 -21.82 -12.39 4.32
C TYR A 112 -21.05 -13.09 5.43
N LEU A 113 -20.00 -12.46 5.96
CA LEU A 113 -19.21 -13.05 7.04
C LEU A 113 -19.76 -12.69 8.42
N ALA A 114 -20.72 -11.83 8.48
CA ALA A 114 -21.27 -11.33 9.74
C ALA A 114 -22.78 -11.15 9.62
N PRO A 115 -23.50 -12.23 9.37
CA PRO A 115 -24.95 -12.11 9.18
C PRO A 115 -25.67 -11.59 10.42
N GLU A 116 -25.15 -11.89 11.58
CA GLU A 116 -25.74 -11.37 12.82
C GLU A 116 -25.50 -9.88 13.01
N ARG A 117 -24.62 -9.30 12.27
CA ARG A 117 -24.51 -7.85 12.25
C ARG A 117 -25.73 -7.23 11.61
N GLY A 118 -26.39 -8.00 10.78
CA GLY A 118 -27.73 -7.73 10.29
C GLY A 118 -27.98 -6.42 9.63
N LYS A 119 -27.25 -5.47 9.93
CA LYS A 119 -27.26 -4.17 9.32
C LYS A 119 -25.94 -3.95 8.69
N PRO A 120 -25.94 -3.33 7.54
CA PRO A 120 -24.70 -2.78 7.03
C PRO A 120 -24.17 -1.88 8.13
N GLY A 121 -23.23 -2.40 8.89
CA GLY A 121 -22.54 -1.59 9.86
C GLY A 121 -21.92 -0.40 9.16
N ALA A 122 -21.73 0.68 9.90
CA ALA A 122 -20.96 1.78 9.36
C ALA A 122 -19.59 1.27 8.96
N PRO A 123 -19.10 1.61 7.77
CA PRO A 123 -17.76 1.21 7.38
C PRO A 123 -16.71 1.83 8.30
N PRO A 124 -15.52 1.20 8.38
CA PRO A 124 -14.44 1.79 9.16
C PRO A 124 -14.12 3.21 8.70
N SER A 125 -13.64 4.02 9.63
CA SER A 125 -13.24 5.38 9.30
C SER A 125 -12.13 5.36 8.25
N LYS A 126 -12.25 6.22 7.26
CA LYS A 126 -11.22 6.35 6.23
C LYS A 126 -9.93 6.94 6.76
N ASN A 127 -9.97 7.70 7.82
CA ASN A 127 -8.84 8.47 8.31
C ASN A 127 -8.47 8.17 9.76
N GLY A 128 -9.12 7.23 10.39
CA GLY A 128 -8.91 6.94 11.78
C GLY A 128 -8.23 5.61 12.03
N HIS A 129 -7.77 5.46 13.23
CA HIS A 129 -7.29 4.21 13.78
C HIS A 129 -8.10 3.88 15.00
#